data_3028591fd203a42cefe7b89442812f5a
#
_entry.id   3028591fd203a42cefe7b89442812f5a
#
_cell.length_a   1.000
_cell.length_b   1.000
_cell.length_c   1.000
_cell.angle_alpha   90.00
_cell.angle_beta   90.00
_cell.angle_gamma   90.00
#
_symmetry.space_group_name_H-M   'P 1'
#
loop_
_entity.id
_entity.type
_entity.pdbx_description
1 polymer ?
#
loop_
_entity_poly.entity_id
_entity_poly.type
_entity_poly.pdbx_seq_one_letter_code
_entity_poly.pdbx_strand_id
1 'polypeptide(L)'
;MARKYSTKKRMNKIEPAVQTLTFATASPGSGVRGRSYIDLSQVASLVNRRFYRQGINWAVAGFKFTSLQPGSIQVYKLPNTWVMSNSWEKGFRAWQRMNTKALEEAESVRPRFLDFKIFADSDHHALGFGANLMPFSVAAGAVANTATPRS
;
A
#
# COMPACT_ATOMS: atom_id res chain seq x y z
N MET A 1 -50.11 -10.95 27.18
CA MET A 1 -48.82 -10.41 27.65
C MET A 1 -47.83 -10.36 26.48
N ALA A 2 -47.56 -9.19 25.96
CA ALA A 2 -46.66 -9.02 24.81
C ALA A 2 -45.20 -8.95 25.30
N ARG A 3 -44.35 -9.86 24.87
CA ARG A 3 -42.92 -9.90 25.17
C ARG A 3 -42.22 -8.79 24.40
N LYS A 4 -41.75 -7.75 25.09
CA LYS A 4 -40.88 -6.71 24.53
C LYS A 4 -39.50 -7.33 24.22
N TYR A 5 -39.22 -7.57 22.93
CA TYR A 5 -37.87 -7.88 22.48
C TYR A 5 -37.03 -6.61 22.53
N SER A 6 -36.17 -6.50 23.51
CA SER A 6 -35.11 -5.49 23.55
C SER A 6 -34.02 -5.90 22.57
N THR A 7 -34.05 -5.33 21.38
CA THR A 7 -32.91 -5.39 20.45
C THR A 7 -31.83 -4.48 20.95
N LYS A 8 -31.01 -4.94 21.89
CA LYS A 8 -29.70 -4.32 22.14
C LYS A 8 -28.87 -4.48 20.87
N LYS A 9 -28.80 -3.43 20.06
CA LYS A 9 -27.85 -3.31 18.98
C LYS A 9 -26.45 -3.50 19.60
N ARG A 10 -25.86 -4.67 19.43
CA ARG A 10 -24.42 -4.87 19.71
C ARG A 10 -23.69 -3.96 18.74
N MET A 11 -23.21 -2.83 19.23
CA MET A 11 -22.21 -2.06 18.52
C MET A 11 -20.97 -2.96 18.45
N ASN A 12 -20.73 -3.52 17.27
CA ASN A 12 -19.46 -4.18 17.00
C ASN A 12 -18.38 -3.12 17.13
N LYS A 13 -17.70 -3.12 18.26
CA LYS A 13 -16.53 -2.28 18.47
C LYS A 13 -15.45 -2.80 17.53
N ILE A 14 -15.22 -2.08 16.44
CA ILE A 14 -14.14 -2.40 15.51
C ILE A 14 -12.84 -2.03 16.24
N GLU A 15 -12.07 -3.02 16.60
CA GLU A 15 -10.73 -2.79 17.13
C GLU A 15 -9.75 -2.68 15.95
N PRO A 16 -8.93 -1.63 15.91
CA PRO A 16 -7.92 -1.49 14.85
C PRO A 16 -6.87 -2.60 14.98
N ALA A 17 -6.65 -3.34 13.91
CA ALA A 17 -5.53 -4.27 13.83
C ALA A 17 -4.25 -3.49 13.57
N VAL A 18 -3.35 -3.45 14.55
CA VAL A 18 -2.04 -2.81 14.40
C VAL A 18 -1.09 -3.79 13.72
N GLN A 19 -0.50 -3.35 12.62
CA GLN A 19 0.47 -4.11 11.86
C GLN A 19 1.81 -3.37 11.83
N THR A 20 2.90 -4.05 12.23
CA THR A 20 4.26 -3.52 12.10
C THR A 20 4.92 -4.16 10.90
N LEU A 21 5.42 -3.32 9.99
CA LEU A 21 6.05 -3.72 8.76
C LEU A 21 7.49 -3.21 8.76
N THR A 22 8.42 -4.09 8.41
CA THR A 22 9.84 -3.77 8.36
C THR A 22 10.32 -3.74 6.91
N PHE A 23 11.08 -2.72 6.55
CA PHE A 23 11.63 -2.53 5.23
C PHE A 23 13.14 -2.33 5.31
N ALA A 24 13.86 -2.83 4.34
CA ALA A 24 15.26 -2.53 4.14
C ALA A 24 15.43 -1.70 2.87
N THR A 25 16.25 -0.68 2.93
CA THR A 25 16.68 0.08 1.75
C THR A 25 18.19 0.04 1.66
N ALA A 26 18.71 -0.01 0.45
CA ALA A 26 20.14 0.11 0.23
C ALA A 26 20.60 1.53 0.58
N SER A 27 21.79 1.65 1.15
CA SER A 27 22.41 2.96 1.33
C SER A 27 22.78 3.53 -0.04
N PRO A 28 22.38 4.76 -0.35
CA PRO A 28 22.71 5.37 -1.64
C PRO A 28 24.17 5.79 -1.78
N GLY A 29 24.99 5.57 -0.77
CA GLY A 29 26.37 6.05 -0.69
C GLY A 29 26.50 7.44 -0.07
N SER A 30 27.72 7.86 0.20
CA SER A 30 28.01 9.16 0.81
C SER A 30 27.67 10.30 -0.18
N GLY A 31 26.94 11.28 0.30
CA GLY A 31 26.55 12.47 -0.48
C GLY A 31 25.48 12.25 -1.54
N VAL A 32 24.97 11.04 -1.70
CA VAL A 32 23.92 10.69 -2.67
C VAL A 32 22.55 10.63 -2.00
N ARG A 33 21.52 11.18 -2.66
CA ARG A 33 20.14 11.05 -2.23
C ARG A 33 19.54 9.79 -2.81
N GLY A 34 19.14 8.87 -1.94
CA GLY A 34 18.33 7.72 -2.32
C GLY A 34 16.84 8.01 -2.18
N ARG A 35 16.04 7.48 -3.09
CA ARG A 35 14.58 7.47 -2.99
C ARG A 35 14.07 6.04 -2.95
N SER A 36 13.09 5.80 -2.12
CA SER A 36 12.42 4.51 -2.03
C SER A 36 10.93 4.74 -1.90
N TYR A 37 10.16 3.89 -2.53
CA TYR A 37 8.70 4.01 -2.56
C TYR A 37 8.07 2.84 -1.84
N ILE A 38 7.00 3.12 -1.12
CA ILE A 38 6.18 2.11 -0.42
C ILE A 38 4.73 2.34 -0.82
N ASP A 39 4.14 1.37 -1.48
CA ASP A 39 2.69 1.33 -1.71
C ASP A 39 2.04 0.51 -0.59
N LEU A 40 1.36 1.19 0.32
CA LEU A 40 0.73 0.55 1.47
C LEU A 40 -0.35 -0.46 1.05
N SER A 41 -1.06 -0.20 -0.05
CA SER A 41 -2.06 -1.14 -0.56
C SER A 41 -1.42 -2.42 -1.09
N GLN A 42 -0.30 -2.30 -1.80
CA GLN A 42 0.47 -3.44 -2.28
C GLN A 42 1.03 -4.27 -1.12
N VAL A 43 1.68 -3.59 -0.17
CA VAL A 43 2.28 -4.23 1.00
C VAL A 43 1.23 -4.93 1.86
N ALA A 44 0.11 -4.26 2.16
CA ALA A 44 -0.96 -4.85 2.94
C ALA A 44 -1.61 -6.03 2.22
N SER A 45 -1.72 -5.98 0.89
CA SER A 45 -2.24 -7.08 0.08
C SER A 45 -1.37 -8.33 0.20
N LEU A 46 -0.05 -8.16 0.14
CA LEU A 46 0.90 -9.25 0.27
C LEU A 46 0.89 -9.87 1.68
N VAL A 47 0.96 -9.03 2.71
CA VAL A 47 1.04 -9.50 4.10
C VAL A 47 -0.25 -10.18 4.55
N ASN A 48 -1.41 -9.65 4.15
CA ASN A 48 -2.70 -10.19 4.55
C ASN A 48 -3.25 -11.22 3.55
N ARG A 49 -2.52 -11.51 2.45
CA ARG A 49 -2.97 -12.42 1.37
C ARG A 49 -4.36 -12.07 0.85
N ARG A 50 -4.66 -10.77 0.80
CA ARG A 50 -5.94 -10.24 0.37
C ARG A 50 -5.71 -9.02 -0.50
N PHE A 51 -6.44 -8.93 -1.61
CA PHE A 51 -6.35 -7.79 -2.50
C PHE A 51 -6.92 -6.51 -1.85
N TYR A 52 -6.09 -5.50 -1.74
CA TYR A 52 -6.47 -4.14 -1.37
C TYR A 52 -6.14 -3.21 -2.53
N ARG A 53 -7.16 -2.56 -3.06
CA ARG A 53 -7.00 -1.56 -4.12
C ARG A 53 -6.39 -0.27 -3.55
N GLN A 54 -5.61 0.45 -4.34
CA GLN A 54 -5.27 1.83 -4.01
C GLN A 54 -6.53 2.69 -3.83
N GLY A 55 -6.41 3.78 -3.08
CA GLY A 55 -7.54 4.64 -2.74
C GLY A 55 -8.17 4.34 -1.38
N ILE A 56 -7.67 3.33 -0.65
CA ILE A 56 -8.03 3.10 0.74
C ILE A 56 -7.19 4.02 1.62
N ASN A 57 -7.83 4.68 2.59
CA ASN A 57 -7.13 5.50 3.58
C ASN A 57 -6.48 4.62 4.65
N TRP A 58 -5.16 4.56 4.63
CA TRP A 58 -4.36 3.88 5.63
C TRP A 58 -4.00 4.83 6.77
N ALA A 59 -4.23 4.41 8.00
CA ALA A 59 -3.76 5.11 9.18
C ALA A 59 -2.35 4.65 9.53
N VAL A 60 -1.37 5.51 9.33
CA VAL A 60 0.03 5.25 9.71
C VAL A 60 0.28 5.86 11.07
N ALA A 61 0.56 5.02 12.08
CA ALA A 61 0.77 5.44 13.45
C ALA A 61 2.15 6.09 13.66
N GLY A 62 3.17 5.65 12.91
CA GLY A 62 4.51 6.21 13.02
C GLY A 62 5.55 5.44 12.22
N PHE A 63 6.77 5.97 12.25
CA PHE A 63 7.94 5.38 11.61
C PHE A 63 9.07 5.23 12.62
N LYS A 64 9.78 4.11 12.55
CA LYS A 64 11.03 3.90 13.26
C LYS A 64 12.13 3.68 12.23
N PHE A 65 13.15 4.50 12.27
CA PHE A 65 14.31 4.38 11.39
C PHE A 65 15.53 3.91 12.18
N THR A 66 16.29 3.03 11.57
CA THR A 66 17.56 2.55 12.10
C THR A 66 18.59 2.68 10.99
N SER A 67 19.67 3.40 11.24
CA SER A 67 20.78 3.57 10.31
C SER A 67 22.10 3.37 11.05
N LEU A 68 23.06 2.74 10.36
CA LEU A 68 24.42 2.59 10.85
C LEU A 68 25.29 3.83 10.54
N GLN A 69 24.85 4.67 9.62
CA GLN A 69 25.55 5.88 9.21
C GLN A 69 24.72 7.11 9.54
N PRO A 70 25.33 8.24 9.88
CA PRO A 70 24.60 9.49 10.06
C PRO A 70 23.96 9.95 8.74
N GLY A 71 22.76 10.49 8.83
CA GLY A 71 22.01 10.96 7.67
C GLY A 71 20.71 11.61 8.05
N SER A 72 20.02 12.17 7.06
CA SER A 72 18.68 12.71 7.20
C SER A 72 17.68 11.89 6.39
N ILE A 73 16.51 11.66 6.97
CA ILE A 73 15.43 10.94 6.31
C ILE A 73 14.21 11.86 6.24
N GLN A 74 13.62 11.93 5.07
CA GLN A 74 12.41 12.69 4.83
C GLN A 74 11.34 11.73 4.30
N VAL A 75 10.13 11.83 4.87
CA VAL A 75 9.00 11.00 4.47
C VAL A 75 7.98 11.89 3.78
N TYR A 76 7.62 11.52 2.56
CA TYR A 76 6.61 12.20 1.77
C TYR A 76 5.41 11.29 1.53
N LYS A 77 4.25 11.87 1.38
CA LYS A 77 3.03 11.17 0.96
C LYS A 77 2.26 12.01 -0.03
N LEU A 78 1.44 11.39 -0.83
CA LEU A 78 0.45 12.11 -1.62
C LEU A 78 -0.53 12.84 -0.68
N PRO A 79 -0.92 14.08 -1.01
CA PRO A 79 -1.80 14.86 -0.16
C PRO A 79 -3.17 14.18 -0.01
N ASN A 80 -3.68 14.17 1.22
CA ASN A 80 -5.03 13.68 1.50
C ASN A 80 -6.04 14.82 1.35
N THR A 81 -6.26 15.24 0.10
CA THR A 81 -7.17 16.31 -0.25
C THR A 81 -8.29 15.79 -1.16
N TRP A 82 -9.42 16.50 -1.17
CA TRP A 82 -10.53 16.16 -2.07
C TRP A 82 -10.12 16.23 -3.54
N VAL A 83 -9.21 17.13 -3.90
CA VAL A 83 -8.66 17.24 -5.26
C VAL A 83 -7.95 15.96 -5.67
N MET A 84 -7.09 15.42 -4.78
CA MET A 84 -6.38 14.18 -5.02
C MET A 84 -7.34 12.99 -5.13
N SER A 85 -8.32 12.91 -4.23
CA SER A 85 -9.34 11.85 -4.24
C SER A 85 -10.18 11.89 -5.52
N ASN A 86 -10.60 13.07 -5.95
CA ASN A 86 -11.35 13.22 -7.20
C ASN A 86 -10.51 12.92 -8.44
N SER A 87 -9.23 13.28 -8.43
CA SER A 87 -8.31 12.98 -9.53
C SER A 87 -8.13 11.47 -9.66
N TRP A 88 -7.94 10.78 -8.54
CA TRP A 88 -7.87 9.32 -8.52
C TRP A 88 -9.15 8.67 -9.03
N GLU A 89 -10.31 9.12 -8.57
CA GLU A 89 -11.62 8.59 -8.99
C GLU A 89 -11.86 8.81 -10.49
N LYS A 90 -11.56 9.99 -11.02
CA LYS A 90 -11.66 10.28 -12.44
C LYS A 90 -10.73 9.40 -13.28
N GLY A 91 -9.47 9.25 -12.84
CA GLY A 91 -8.49 8.37 -13.46
C GLY A 91 -8.96 6.92 -13.47
N PHE A 92 -9.44 6.43 -12.33
CA PHE A 92 -9.98 5.08 -12.21
C PHE A 92 -11.17 4.83 -13.15
N ARG A 93 -12.13 5.75 -13.21
CA ARG A 93 -13.29 5.63 -14.10
C ARG A 93 -12.91 5.68 -15.58
N ALA A 94 -11.93 6.50 -15.93
CA ALA A 94 -11.42 6.55 -17.31
C ALA A 94 -10.75 5.23 -17.70
N TRP A 95 -9.86 4.73 -16.82
CA TRP A 95 -9.20 3.43 -17.00
C TRP A 95 -10.22 2.29 -17.09
N GLN A 96 -11.23 2.29 -16.23
CA GLN A 96 -12.27 1.26 -16.22
C GLN A 96 -13.07 1.26 -17.55
N ARG A 97 -13.42 2.44 -18.08
CA ARG A 97 -14.10 2.54 -19.38
C ARG A 97 -13.25 2.02 -20.53
N MET A 98 -11.96 2.39 -20.56
CA MET A 98 -11.03 1.89 -21.57
C MET A 98 -10.87 0.37 -21.48
N ASN A 99 -10.72 -0.15 -20.27
CA ASN A 99 -10.55 -1.57 -20.03
C ASN A 99 -11.81 -2.36 -20.41
N THR A 100 -12.99 -1.87 -20.05
CA THR A 100 -14.26 -2.49 -20.45
C THR A 100 -14.41 -2.54 -21.97
N LYS A 101 -14.11 -1.43 -22.65
CA LYS A 101 -14.18 -1.39 -24.12
C LYS A 101 -13.18 -2.36 -24.78
N ALA A 102 -11.97 -2.48 -24.24
CA ALA A 102 -10.97 -3.42 -24.76
C ALA A 102 -11.37 -4.89 -24.54
N LEU A 103 -12.21 -5.19 -23.54
CA LEU A 103 -12.66 -6.53 -23.19
C LEU A 103 -14.04 -6.89 -23.74
N GLU A 104 -14.70 -6.00 -24.51
CA GLU A 104 -16.01 -6.28 -25.13
C GLU A 104 -15.94 -7.50 -26.05
N GLU A 105 -14.81 -7.72 -26.72
CA GLU A 105 -14.61 -8.86 -27.64
C GLU A 105 -14.12 -10.14 -26.94
N ALA A 106 -13.63 -10.02 -25.68
CA ALA A 106 -13.02 -11.14 -24.95
C ALA A 106 -13.46 -11.16 -23.48
N GLU A 107 -14.74 -11.35 -23.24
CA GLU A 107 -15.34 -11.31 -21.90
C GLU A 107 -14.78 -12.37 -20.95
N SER A 108 -14.32 -13.51 -21.48
CA SER A 108 -13.70 -14.60 -20.71
C SER A 108 -12.35 -14.20 -20.07
N VAL A 109 -11.69 -13.18 -20.60
CA VAL A 109 -10.38 -12.69 -20.11
C VAL A 109 -10.56 -11.58 -19.06
N ARG A 110 -11.78 -11.20 -18.72
CA ARG A 110 -12.05 -10.13 -17.76
C ARG A 110 -11.38 -10.41 -16.40
N PRO A 111 -10.48 -9.54 -15.94
CA PRO A 111 -9.78 -9.77 -14.69
C PRO A 111 -10.76 -9.73 -13.50
N ARG A 112 -10.59 -10.66 -12.56
CA ARG A 112 -11.40 -10.72 -11.35
C ARG A 112 -11.23 -9.48 -10.48
N PHE A 113 -10.03 -8.90 -10.49
CA PHE A 113 -9.69 -7.72 -9.71
C PHE A 113 -9.30 -6.57 -10.63
N LEU A 114 -9.88 -5.42 -10.37
CA LEU A 114 -9.55 -4.18 -11.09
C LEU A 114 -8.36 -3.52 -10.39
N ASP A 115 -7.15 -3.85 -10.83
CA ASP A 115 -5.88 -3.38 -10.25
C ASP A 115 -5.42 -2.07 -10.91
N PHE A 116 -6.14 -1.00 -10.60
CA PHE A 116 -5.73 0.34 -11.02
C PHE A 116 -4.75 0.91 -10.00
N LYS A 117 -3.59 1.38 -10.48
CA LYS A 117 -2.52 1.96 -9.67
C LYS A 117 -2.07 3.29 -10.22
N ILE A 118 -1.69 4.19 -9.33
CA ILE A 118 -1.06 5.47 -9.66
C ILE A 118 0.35 5.49 -9.08
N PHE A 119 1.22 6.29 -9.69
CA PHE A 119 2.57 6.53 -9.22
C PHE A 119 2.60 7.78 -8.33
N ALA A 120 3.55 7.83 -7.39
CA ALA A 120 3.70 8.96 -6.49
C ALA A 120 4.26 10.19 -7.22
N ASP A 121 5.22 9.97 -8.11
CA ASP A 121 5.88 10.99 -8.92
C ASP A 121 6.42 10.40 -10.25
N SER A 122 7.08 11.23 -11.04
CA SER A 122 7.69 10.83 -12.31
C SER A 122 8.82 9.83 -12.15
N ASP A 123 9.61 9.96 -11.08
CA ASP A 123 10.71 9.05 -10.80
C ASP A 123 10.18 7.66 -10.44
N HIS A 124 9.11 7.61 -9.66
CA HIS A 124 8.40 6.36 -9.36
C HIS A 124 7.85 5.70 -10.62
N HIS A 125 7.31 6.52 -11.54
CA HIS A 125 6.82 6.01 -12.82
C HIS A 125 7.96 5.41 -13.66
N ALA A 126 9.10 6.07 -13.71
CA ALA A 126 10.27 5.59 -14.44
C ALA A 126 10.83 4.27 -13.87
N LEU A 127 10.81 4.13 -12.53
CA LEU A 127 11.27 2.91 -11.84
C LEU A 127 10.25 1.76 -11.92
N GLY A 128 8.98 2.08 -12.00
CA GLY A 128 7.88 1.12 -11.97
C GLY A 128 7.56 0.53 -10.59
N PHE A 129 6.44 -0.14 -10.47
CA PHE A 129 5.97 -0.75 -9.21
C PHE A 129 6.85 -1.90 -8.70
N GLY A 130 7.67 -2.48 -9.56
CA GLY A 130 8.64 -3.51 -9.18
C GLY A 130 9.77 -3.00 -8.27
N ALA A 131 10.02 -1.69 -8.30
CA ALA A 131 11.01 -1.05 -7.44
C ALA A 131 10.49 -0.63 -6.06
N ASN A 132 9.20 -0.85 -5.77
CA ASN A 132 8.63 -0.58 -4.46
C ASN A 132 9.27 -1.45 -3.40
N LEU A 133 9.52 -0.85 -2.22
CA LEU A 133 10.01 -1.61 -1.08
C LEU A 133 8.95 -2.62 -0.60
N MET A 134 9.38 -3.85 -0.47
CA MET A 134 8.55 -4.92 0.09
C MET A 134 8.92 -5.18 1.55
N PRO A 135 7.95 -5.52 2.39
CA PRO A 135 8.21 -5.85 3.78
C PRO A 135 8.96 -7.17 3.88
N PHE A 136 9.86 -7.27 4.84
CA PHE A 136 10.57 -8.51 5.12
C PHE A 136 10.44 -8.91 6.59
N SER A 137 10.69 -10.18 6.88
CA SER A 137 10.85 -10.66 8.24
C SER A 137 12.32 -10.93 8.48
N VAL A 138 12.83 -10.44 9.59
CA VAL A 138 14.16 -10.85 10.10
C VAL A 138 13.93 -12.11 10.91
N ALA A 139 14.56 -13.22 10.51
CA ALA A 139 14.57 -14.42 11.33
C ALA A 139 15.35 -14.14 12.62
N ALA A 140 14.86 -14.65 13.75
CA ALA A 140 15.55 -14.49 15.02
C ALA A 140 16.99 -15.05 14.92
N GLY A 141 18.00 -14.20 15.12
CA GLY A 141 19.40 -14.55 15.01
C GLY A 141 20.05 -14.34 13.63
N ALA A 142 19.32 -13.87 12.63
CA ALA A 142 19.93 -13.51 11.36
C ALA A 142 20.62 -12.14 11.45
N VAL A 143 21.87 -12.11 11.05
CA VAL A 143 22.60 -10.85 10.83
C VAL A 143 21.86 -10.06 9.73
N ALA A 144 21.83 -8.75 9.86
CA ALA A 144 20.99 -7.81 9.09
C ALA A 144 20.99 -7.91 7.54
N ASN A 145 21.75 -8.85 6.97
CA ASN A 145 21.90 -9.02 5.52
C ASN A 145 21.07 -10.17 4.90
N THR A 146 20.34 -10.92 5.69
CA THR A 146 19.49 -12.01 5.16
C THR A 146 18.01 -11.66 5.35
N ALA A 147 17.55 -10.69 4.59
CA ALA A 147 16.13 -10.36 4.52
C ALA A 147 15.46 -11.26 3.48
N THR A 148 14.54 -12.12 3.91
CA THR A 148 13.67 -12.87 3.01
C THR A 148 12.38 -12.10 2.79
N PRO A 149 11.95 -11.90 1.53
CA PRO A 149 10.63 -11.30 1.27
C PRO A 149 9.53 -12.13 1.93
N ARG A 150 8.57 -11.48 2.53
CA ARG A 150 7.35 -12.16 2.98
C ARG A 150 6.49 -12.49 1.74
N SER A 151 6.38 -13.73 1.44
CA SER A 151 5.45 -14.26 0.45
C SER A 151 4.01 -14.26 0.96
#